data_5111f46cbdb96868c1d7631450457137
#
_entry.id   5111f46cbdb96868c1d7631450457137
#
_cell.length_a   1.000
_cell.length_b   1.000
_cell.length_c   1.000
_cell.angle_alpha   90.00
_cell.angle_beta   90.00
_cell.angle_gamma   90.00
#
_symmetry.space_group_name_H-M   'P 1'
#
loop_
_entity.id
_entity.type
_entity.pdbx_description
1 polymer ?
#
loop_
_entity_poly.entity_id
_entity_poly.type
_entity_poly.pdbx_seq_one_letter_code
_entity_poly.pdbx_strand_id
1 'polypeptide(L)'
;QAVLLLDEADSFLRSRRRAERHYEVTEVNEMLAGMERYAGVFVCTTNLFEDLDEAALRRFTFKIGFRALTPEQRVRMFRTEALADAGEPDAQHVQHLGALDLLTPGDFAAVRRQTELLGDAFTPDEFLAQLEGEHRVKPEVRQRRAIGFGPH
;
A
#
# COMPACT_ATOMS: atom_id res chain seq x y z
N GLN A 1 -12.08 -11.49 -23.17
CA GLN A 1 -10.69 -11.10 -22.83
C GLN A 1 -10.51 -11.24 -21.33
N ALA A 2 -9.47 -11.96 -20.91
CA ALA A 2 -9.14 -12.08 -19.49
C ALA A 2 -8.20 -10.94 -19.05
N VAL A 3 -8.27 -10.55 -17.77
CA VAL A 3 -7.26 -9.72 -17.10
C VAL A 3 -6.34 -10.66 -16.36
N LEU A 4 -5.05 -10.56 -16.59
CA LEU A 4 -4.03 -11.33 -15.88
C LEU A 4 -3.36 -10.42 -14.86
N LEU A 5 -3.35 -10.84 -13.60
CA LEU A 5 -2.69 -10.14 -12.51
C LEU A 5 -1.49 -10.95 -12.01
N LEU A 6 -0.31 -10.33 -11.99
CA LEU A 6 0.88 -10.84 -11.32
C LEU A 6 1.13 -9.95 -10.10
N ASP A 7 0.83 -10.47 -8.92
CA ASP A 7 1.05 -9.78 -7.66
C ASP A 7 2.49 -10.02 -7.16
N GLU A 8 3.08 -9.02 -6.51
CA GLU A 8 4.46 -9.06 -6.01
C GLU A 8 5.49 -9.43 -7.10
N ALA A 9 5.38 -8.77 -8.27
CA ALA A 9 6.19 -9.07 -9.44
C ALA A 9 7.71 -8.82 -9.24
N ASP A 10 8.11 -8.18 -8.15
CA ASP A 10 9.51 -7.94 -7.81
C ASP A 10 10.31 -9.24 -7.60
N SER A 11 9.67 -10.32 -7.17
CA SER A 11 10.31 -11.63 -7.08
C SER A 11 10.77 -12.17 -8.44
N PHE A 12 10.09 -11.80 -9.53
CA PHE A 12 10.37 -12.24 -10.89
C PHE A 12 11.09 -11.19 -11.74
N LEU A 13 10.85 -9.88 -11.48
CA LEU A 13 11.30 -8.76 -12.32
C LEU A 13 12.46 -7.98 -11.74
N ARG A 14 13.20 -8.53 -10.77
CA ARG A 14 14.39 -7.88 -10.20
C ARG A 14 15.44 -7.58 -11.27
N SER A 15 16.17 -6.50 -11.05
CA SER A 15 17.28 -6.11 -11.90
C SER A 15 18.29 -7.25 -12.05
N ARG A 16 18.63 -7.57 -13.31
CA ARG A 16 19.63 -8.59 -13.68
C ARG A 16 21.00 -8.35 -13.06
N ARG A 17 21.32 -7.15 -12.62
CA ARG A 17 22.56 -6.82 -11.90
C ARG A 17 22.69 -7.51 -10.55
N ARG A 18 21.57 -7.99 -9.98
CA ARG A 18 21.49 -8.74 -8.71
C ARG A 18 21.21 -10.23 -8.90
N ALA A 19 21.04 -10.71 -10.14
CA ALA A 19 20.81 -12.12 -10.43
C ALA A 19 22.11 -12.91 -10.15
N GLU A 20 22.03 -13.85 -9.21
CA GLU A 20 23.17 -14.72 -8.85
C GLU A 20 23.36 -15.89 -9.81
N ARG A 21 22.35 -16.21 -10.65
CA ARG A 21 22.33 -17.41 -11.49
C ARG A 21 21.77 -17.15 -12.90
N HIS A 22 22.37 -17.76 -13.91
CA HIS A 22 22.00 -17.61 -15.33
C HIS A 22 20.57 -18.02 -15.67
N TYR A 23 19.97 -19.00 -14.98
CA TYR A 23 18.62 -19.46 -15.25
C TYR A 23 17.53 -18.44 -14.87
N GLU A 24 17.77 -17.63 -13.82
CA GLU A 24 16.85 -16.55 -13.39
C GLU A 24 16.65 -15.53 -14.52
N VAL A 25 17.70 -15.23 -15.27
CA VAL A 25 17.64 -14.33 -16.43
C VAL A 25 16.79 -14.93 -17.56
N THR A 26 16.83 -16.24 -17.76
CA THR A 26 16.05 -16.91 -18.78
C THR A 26 14.57 -16.89 -18.46
N GLU A 27 14.19 -17.19 -17.23
CA GLU A 27 12.78 -17.16 -16.78
C GLU A 27 12.16 -15.76 -16.90
N VAL A 28 12.91 -14.73 -16.49
CA VAL A 28 12.49 -13.33 -16.67
C VAL A 28 12.26 -13.01 -18.15
N ASN A 29 13.17 -13.42 -19.04
CA ASN A 29 13.02 -13.15 -20.46
C ASN A 29 11.81 -13.88 -21.08
N GLU A 30 11.55 -15.12 -20.68
CA GLU A 30 10.39 -15.89 -21.15
C GLU A 30 9.09 -15.25 -20.67
N MET A 31 9.04 -14.82 -19.41
CA MET A 31 7.89 -14.11 -18.87
C MET A 31 7.65 -12.79 -19.61
N LEU A 32 8.68 -11.99 -19.83
CA LEU A 32 8.60 -10.72 -20.57
C LEU A 32 8.11 -10.94 -22.01
N ALA A 33 8.59 -11.99 -22.68
CA ALA A 33 8.13 -12.36 -24.01
C ALA A 33 6.67 -12.88 -24.01
N GLY A 34 6.25 -13.55 -22.93
CA GLY A 34 4.87 -13.95 -22.72
C GLY A 34 3.93 -12.75 -22.57
N MET A 35 4.35 -11.75 -21.76
CA MET A 35 3.59 -10.50 -21.57
C MET A 35 3.37 -9.75 -22.90
N GLU A 36 4.39 -9.65 -23.75
CA GLU A 36 4.30 -8.98 -25.06
C GLU A 36 3.35 -9.66 -26.04
N ARG A 37 3.24 -11.00 -25.94
CA ARG A 37 2.33 -11.79 -26.80
C ARG A 37 0.91 -11.87 -26.26
N TYR A 38 0.70 -11.49 -25.00
CA TYR A 38 -0.61 -11.60 -24.39
C TYR A 38 -1.55 -10.49 -24.93
N ALA A 39 -2.64 -10.90 -25.59
CA ALA A 39 -3.58 -9.99 -26.22
C ALA A 39 -4.64 -9.38 -25.26
N GLY A 40 -4.53 -9.61 -23.96
CA GLY A 40 -5.41 -9.09 -22.93
C GLY A 40 -4.78 -7.95 -22.12
N VAL A 41 -5.39 -7.63 -20.98
CA VAL A 41 -4.84 -6.69 -20.00
C VAL A 41 -3.94 -7.46 -19.03
N PHE A 42 -2.69 -7.05 -18.92
CA PHE A 42 -1.71 -7.58 -17.98
C PHE A 42 -1.38 -6.55 -16.93
N VAL A 43 -1.53 -6.89 -15.66
CA VAL A 43 -1.28 -6.02 -14.51
C VAL A 43 -0.22 -6.65 -13.62
N CYS A 44 0.80 -5.88 -13.26
CA CYS A 44 1.78 -6.26 -12.23
C CYS A 44 1.69 -5.30 -11.06
N THR A 45 1.82 -5.83 -9.85
CA THR A 45 2.04 -5.04 -8.65
C THR A 45 3.44 -5.27 -8.09
N THR A 46 4.01 -4.29 -7.44
CA THR A 46 5.31 -4.38 -6.76
C THR A 46 5.41 -3.35 -5.65
N ASN A 47 6.11 -3.70 -4.59
CA ASN A 47 6.51 -2.81 -3.51
C ASN A 47 7.95 -2.28 -3.70
N LEU A 48 8.71 -2.80 -4.70
CA LEU A 48 10.13 -2.53 -4.93
C LEU A 48 10.37 -1.98 -6.35
N PHE A 49 9.64 -0.91 -6.71
CA PHE A 49 9.70 -0.33 -8.06
C PHE A 49 11.13 0.02 -8.50
N GLU A 50 11.95 0.55 -7.58
CA GLU A 50 13.34 0.93 -7.84
C GLU A 50 14.27 -0.27 -8.13
N ASP A 51 13.87 -1.47 -7.69
CA ASP A 51 14.64 -2.69 -7.88
C ASP A 51 14.26 -3.43 -9.18
N LEU A 52 13.26 -2.97 -9.92
CA LEU A 52 12.82 -3.59 -11.15
C LEU A 52 13.83 -3.38 -12.29
N ASP A 53 13.93 -4.37 -13.17
CA ASP A 53 14.74 -4.30 -14.39
C ASP A 53 14.18 -3.24 -15.36
N GLU A 54 15.03 -2.34 -15.86
CA GLU A 54 14.61 -1.30 -16.80
C GLU A 54 13.99 -1.85 -18.09
N ALA A 55 14.48 -3.00 -18.58
CA ALA A 55 13.92 -3.62 -19.77
C ALA A 55 12.50 -4.15 -19.51
N ALA A 56 12.24 -4.63 -18.29
CA ALA A 56 10.89 -4.98 -17.86
C ALA A 56 10.00 -3.73 -17.80
N LEU A 57 10.47 -2.66 -17.15
CA LEU A 57 9.70 -1.41 -17.01
C LEU A 57 9.31 -0.78 -18.36
N ARG A 58 10.16 -0.89 -19.39
CA ARG A 58 9.88 -0.34 -20.73
C ARG A 58 8.71 -1.04 -21.44
N ARG A 59 8.36 -2.27 -21.03
CA ARG A 59 7.28 -3.07 -21.63
C ARG A 59 5.90 -2.71 -21.09
N PHE A 60 5.83 -2.07 -19.92
CA PHE A 60 4.56 -1.61 -19.37
C PHE A 60 4.16 -0.26 -19.99
N THR A 61 2.96 -0.19 -20.55
CA THR A 61 2.39 1.03 -21.12
C THR A 61 2.12 2.07 -20.03
N PHE A 62 1.61 1.63 -18.89
CA PHE A 62 1.30 2.49 -17.75
C PHE A 62 2.10 2.09 -16.52
N LYS A 63 2.58 3.09 -15.79
CA LYS A 63 3.26 2.95 -14.50
C LYS A 63 2.53 3.83 -13.52
N ILE A 64 1.82 3.20 -12.56
CA ILE A 64 0.94 3.89 -11.62
C ILE A 64 1.53 3.72 -10.22
N GLY A 65 1.95 4.84 -9.62
CA GLY A 65 2.42 4.85 -8.24
C GLY A 65 1.28 5.10 -7.26
N PHE A 66 1.08 4.19 -6.33
CA PHE A 66 0.18 4.37 -5.20
C PHE A 66 0.96 4.99 -4.03
N ARG A 67 0.34 5.95 -3.36
CA ARG A 67 0.92 6.65 -2.21
C ARG A 67 -0.06 6.59 -1.05
N ALA A 68 0.44 6.91 0.14
CA ALA A 68 -0.40 7.14 1.31
C ALA A 68 -1.47 8.22 1.00
N LEU A 69 -2.57 8.14 1.71
CA LEU A 69 -3.71 9.05 1.56
C LEU A 69 -3.31 10.50 1.92
N THR A 70 -3.83 11.47 1.15
CA THR A 70 -3.75 12.88 1.55
C THR A 70 -4.59 13.15 2.80
N PRO A 71 -4.37 14.27 3.53
CA PRO A 71 -5.21 14.62 4.68
C PRO A 71 -6.70 14.61 4.37
N GLU A 72 -7.10 15.16 3.23
CA GLU A 72 -8.50 15.23 2.79
C GLU A 72 -9.07 13.84 2.48
N GLN A 73 -8.26 12.97 1.90
CA GLN A 73 -8.65 11.58 1.62
C GLN A 73 -8.84 10.80 2.93
N ARG A 74 -7.97 11.00 3.93
CA ARG A 74 -8.08 10.37 5.24
C ARG A 74 -9.36 10.80 5.96
N VAL A 75 -9.66 12.08 5.96
CA VAL A 75 -10.91 12.63 6.53
C VAL A 75 -12.13 12.03 5.84
N ARG A 76 -12.12 11.98 4.50
CA ARG A 76 -13.23 11.38 3.74
C ARG A 76 -13.41 9.90 4.05
N MET A 77 -12.32 9.13 4.11
CA MET A 77 -12.41 7.71 4.45
C MET A 77 -12.90 7.50 5.89
N PHE A 78 -12.42 8.30 6.84
CA PHE A 78 -12.88 8.25 8.21
C PHE A 78 -14.37 8.54 8.34
N ARG A 79 -14.87 9.53 7.60
CA ARG A 79 -16.31 9.82 7.54
C ARG A 79 -17.10 8.61 7.06
N THR A 80 -16.67 7.95 6.00
CA THR A 80 -17.36 6.78 5.44
C THR A 80 -17.28 5.57 6.36
N GLU A 81 -16.09 5.25 6.88
CA GLU A 81 -15.82 3.99 7.59
C GLU A 81 -16.16 4.06 9.09
N ALA A 82 -15.93 5.21 9.74
CA ALA A 82 -16.15 5.37 11.18
C ALA A 82 -17.47 6.05 11.52
N LEU A 83 -17.97 6.94 10.65
CA LEU A 83 -19.22 7.69 10.87
C LEU A 83 -20.36 7.20 9.98
N ALA A 84 -20.14 6.20 9.13
CA ALA A 84 -21.13 5.68 8.18
C ALA A 84 -21.84 6.80 7.37
N ASP A 85 -21.10 7.87 7.04
CA ASP A 85 -21.60 9.10 6.40
C ASP A 85 -22.71 9.84 7.18
N ALA A 86 -22.89 9.51 8.47
CA ALA A 86 -23.94 10.12 9.31
C ALA A 86 -23.55 11.50 9.90
N GLY A 87 -22.34 11.99 9.61
CA GLY A 87 -21.87 13.28 10.12
C GLY A 87 -20.48 13.64 9.56
N GLU A 88 -19.92 14.72 10.07
CA GLU A 88 -18.56 15.16 9.76
C GLU A 88 -17.64 14.90 10.96
N PRO A 89 -16.39 14.50 10.73
CA PRO A 89 -15.39 14.40 11.79
C PRO A 89 -15.21 15.75 12.48
N ASP A 90 -15.08 15.76 13.79
CA ASP A 90 -14.80 16.98 14.54
C ASP A 90 -13.36 17.49 14.32
N ALA A 91 -13.04 18.67 14.84
CA ALA A 91 -11.74 19.30 14.67
C ALA A 91 -10.60 18.45 15.27
N GLN A 92 -10.86 17.69 16.35
CA GLN A 92 -9.88 16.83 16.99
C GLN A 92 -9.59 15.61 16.11
N HIS A 93 -10.60 14.94 15.54
CA HIS A 93 -10.43 13.86 14.59
C HIS A 93 -9.63 14.32 13.36
N VAL A 94 -9.99 15.49 12.80
CA VAL A 94 -9.27 16.05 11.62
C VAL A 94 -7.79 16.30 11.94
N GLN A 95 -7.48 16.86 13.11
CA GLN A 95 -6.12 17.10 13.54
C GLN A 95 -5.32 15.81 13.69
N HIS A 96 -5.88 14.79 14.35
CA HIS A 96 -5.21 13.49 14.53
C HIS A 96 -5.00 12.78 13.19
N LEU A 97 -6.03 12.72 12.33
CA LEU A 97 -5.90 12.15 10.98
C LEU A 97 -4.84 12.88 10.15
N GLY A 98 -4.67 14.20 10.37
CA GLY A 98 -3.62 14.99 9.74
C GLY A 98 -2.21 14.52 10.10
N ALA A 99 -2.00 14.02 11.30
CA ALA A 99 -0.71 13.51 11.77
C ALA A 99 -0.38 12.08 11.28
N LEU A 100 -1.37 11.32 10.83
CA LEU A 100 -1.21 9.92 10.38
C LEU A 100 -0.85 9.83 8.89
N ASP A 101 0.28 10.41 8.51
CA ASP A 101 0.69 10.70 7.13
C ASP A 101 0.97 9.47 6.23
N LEU A 102 1.05 8.28 6.80
CA LEU A 102 1.33 7.04 6.06
C LEU A 102 0.11 6.12 5.95
N LEU A 103 -1.09 6.56 6.34
CA LEU A 103 -2.29 5.75 6.20
C LEU A 103 -2.64 5.50 4.72
N THR A 104 -3.06 4.28 4.45
CA THR A 104 -3.55 3.80 3.16
C THR A 104 -4.99 3.30 3.28
N PRO A 105 -5.72 3.06 2.17
CA PRO A 105 -7.03 2.43 2.23
C PRO A 105 -7.02 1.06 2.91
N GLY A 106 -5.89 0.33 2.83
CA GLY A 106 -5.70 -0.97 3.47
C GLY A 106 -5.78 -0.89 5.00
N ASP A 107 -5.26 0.19 5.61
CA ASP A 107 -5.31 0.39 7.05
C ASP A 107 -6.75 0.58 7.54
N PHE A 108 -7.56 1.37 6.83
CA PHE A 108 -8.99 1.53 7.11
C PHE A 108 -9.75 0.21 6.96
N ALA A 109 -9.45 -0.55 5.91
CA ALA A 109 -10.05 -1.86 5.71
C ALA A 109 -9.63 -2.88 6.79
N ALA A 110 -8.41 -2.77 7.34
CA ALA A 110 -7.95 -3.60 8.46
C ALA A 110 -8.76 -3.29 9.72
N VAL A 111 -8.90 -2.01 10.07
CA VAL A 111 -9.69 -1.60 11.25
C VAL A 111 -11.16 -2.01 11.10
N ARG A 112 -11.77 -1.84 9.91
CA ARG A 112 -13.14 -2.32 9.66
C ARG A 112 -13.27 -3.83 9.89
N ARG A 113 -12.31 -4.64 9.41
CA ARG A 113 -12.32 -6.09 9.68
C ARG A 113 -12.21 -6.42 11.16
N GLN A 114 -11.51 -5.59 11.94
CA GLN A 114 -11.44 -5.76 13.40
C GLN A 114 -12.82 -5.58 14.05
N THR A 115 -13.61 -4.57 13.63
CA THR A 115 -14.98 -4.39 14.11
C THR A 115 -15.88 -5.59 13.78
N GLU A 116 -15.79 -6.10 12.55
CA GLU A 116 -16.55 -7.27 12.11
C GLU A 116 -16.22 -8.54 12.94
N LEU A 117 -14.92 -8.73 13.27
CA LEU A 117 -14.47 -9.88 14.05
C LEU A 117 -14.84 -9.81 15.53
N LEU A 118 -14.86 -8.61 16.12
CA LEU A 118 -15.19 -8.41 17.52
C LEU A 118 -16.72 -8.39 17.76
N GLY A 119 -17.51 -8.18 16.71
CA GLY A 119 -18.96 -8.14 16.77
C GLY A 119 -19.54 -6.83 17.31
N ASP A 120 -18.70 -5.89 17.72
CA ASP A 120 -19.09 -4.56 18.20
C ASP A 120 -18.58 -3.47 17.26
N ALA A 121 -19.43 -2.52 16.90
CA ALA A 121 -19.03 -1.36 16.13
C ALA A 121 -18.16 -0.44 17.00
N PHE A 122 -16.98 -0.10 16.53
CA PHE A 122 -16.15 0.90 17.20
C PHE A 122 -16.83 2.28 17.17
N THR A 123 -16.73 3.00 18.27
CA THR A 123 -16.99 4.43 18.27
C THR A 123 -15.97 5.14 17.35
N PRO A 124 -16.24 6.36 16.88
CA PRO A 124 -15.27 7.11 16.07
C PRO A 124 -13.90 7.27 16.73
N ASP A 125 -13.86 7.48 18.05
CA ASP A 125 -12.61 7.60 18.81
C ASP A 125 -11.85 6.27 18.88
N GLU A 126 -12.55 5.16 19.08
CA GLU A 126 -11.94 3.82 19.06
C GLU A 126 -11.42 3.48 17.66
N PHE A 127 -12.18 3.81 16.61
CA PHE A 127 -11.74 3.62 15.23
C PHE A 127 -10.45 4.41 14.94
N LEU A 128 -10.38 5.67 15.37
CA LEU A 128 -9.19 6.50 15.25
C LEU A 128 -8.00 5.91 16.02
N ALA A 129 -8.21 5.43 17.24
CA ALA A 129 -7.16 4.80 18.04
C ALA A 129 -6.59 3.53 17.36
N GLN A 130 -7.44 2.74 16.68
CA GLN A 130 -6.97 1.59 15.88
C GLN A 130 -6.16 2.05 14.66
N LEU A 131 -6.58 3.11 13.95
CA LEU A 131 -5.80 3.69 12.85
C LEU A 131 -4.43 4.20 13.32
N GLU A 132 -4.35 4.80 14.50
CA GLU A 132 -3.06 5.17 15.11
C GLU A 132 -2.18 3.93 15.38
N GLY A 133 -2.80 2.83 15.79
CA GLY A 133 -2.15 1.52 15.95
C GLY A 133 -1.53 1.05 14.63
N GLU A 134 -2.33 1.00 13.55
CA GLU A 134 -1.88 0.62 12.21
C GLU A 134 -0.75 1.53 11.69
N HIS A 135 -0.88 2.85 11.90
CA HIS A 135 0.16 3.80 11.52
C HIS A 135 1.47 3.58 12.29
N ARG A 136 1.39 3.30 13.60
CA ARG A 136 2.55 3.14 14.51
C ARG A 136 3.42 1.94 14.15
N VAL A 137 2.84 0.87 13.60
CA VAL A 137 3.60 -0.34 13.25
C VAL A 137 4.36 -0.21 11.94
N LYS A 138 4.13 0.83 11.14
CA LYS A 138 4.81 1.05 9.86
C LYS A 138 6.31 1.30 10.05
N PRO A 139 7.17 0.68 9.22
CA PRO A 139 8.63 0.79 9.35
C PRO A 139 9.13 2.24 9.35
N GLU A 140 8.57 3.08 8.48
CA GLU A 140 8.97 4.49 8.35
C GLU A 140 8.69 5.29 9.62
N VAL A 141 7.58 5.01 10.30
CA VAL A 141 7.23 5.64 11.60
C VAL A 141 8.18 5.17 12.69
N ARG A 142 8.49 3.88 12.71
CA ARG A 142 9.45 3.30 13.67
C ARG A 142 10.84 3.91 13.49
N GLN A 143 11.30 4.08 12.25
CA GLN A 143 12.60 4.70 11.96
C GLN A 143 12.65 6.17 12.40
N ARG A 144 11.60 6.95 12.14
CA ARG A 144 11.53 8.36 12.61
C ARG A 144 11.64 8.47 14.14
N ARG A 145 11.06 7.52 14.89
CA ARG A 145 11.15 7.47 16.35
C ARG A 145 12.52 7.05 16.87
N ALA A 146 13.22 6.16 16.15
CA ALA A 146 14.56 5.71 16.52
C ALA A 146 15.63 6.80 16.35
N ILE A 147 15.40 7.79 15.47
CA ILE A 147 16.33 8.91 15.20
C ILE A 147 16.08 10.07 16.18
N GLY A 148 14.90 10.15 16.83
CA GLY A 148 14.63 11.14 17.88
C GLY A 148 15.32 10.75 19.19
N PHE A 149 16.17 11.64 19.71
CA PHE A 149 16.85 11.48 21.00
C PHE A 149 15.85 11.02 22.07
N GLY A 150 16.09 9.85 22.65
CA GLY A 150 15.38 9.42 23.83
C GLY A 150 15.66 10.40 24.99
N PRO A 151 14.70 10.61 25.92
CA PRO A 151 14.95 11.42 27.09
C PRO A 151 16.05 10.75 27.93
N HIS A 152 16.98 11.58 28.41
CA HIS A 152 17.95 11.27 29.46
C HIS A 152 17.25 10.92 30.78
#